data_f151fcc449939ac99befc8329e0c1d29
#
_entry.id   f151fcc449939ac99befc8329e0c1d29
#
_cell.length_a   1.000
_cell.length_b   1.000
_cell.length_c   1.000
_cell.angle_alpha   90.00
_cell.angle_beta   90.00
_cell.angle_gamma   90.00
#
_symmetry.space_group_name_H-M   'P 1'
#
loop_
_entity.id
_entity.type
_entity.pdbx_description
1 polymer ?
#
loop_
_entity_poly.entity_id
_entity_poly.type
_entity_poly.pdbx_seq_one_letter_code
_entity_poly.pdbx_strand_id
1 'polypeptide(L)'
;MSTKKDKFSLKDKRYMKLAIDLARSRKGLTGENPSVGCVIVKNDKILSIGQTGYNGRPHAETNAINNSFQNLSGSKMYVTLEPCNHYGKTPPCTDIIIKSGISEIIYGMDDIDKKVK
;
A
#
# COMPACT_ATOMS: atom_id res chain seq x y z
N MET A 1 3.58 -17.06 21.01
CA MET A 1 3.02 -16.94 19.72
C MET A 1 1.79 -16.04 19.71
N SER A 2 1.70 -15.18 18.77
CA SER A 2 0.59 -14.25 18.77
C SER A 2 -0.69 -14.90 18.25
N THR A 3 -1.79 -14.40 18.72
CA THR A 3 -3.08 -14.81 18.22
C THR A 3 -3.36 -13.99 16.98
N LYS A 4 -4.47 -14.26 16.33
CA LYS A 4 -4.84 -13.48 15.18
C LYS A 4 -5.03 -12.03 15.53
N LYS A 5 -5.45 -11.74 16.75
CA LYS A 5 -5.64 -10.36 17.15
C LYS A 5 -4.34 -9.62 17.23
N ASP A 6 -3.27 -10.33 17.54
CA ASP A 6 -1.98 -9.72 17.73
C ASP A 6 -1.10 -9.83 16.51
N LYS A 7 -1.71 -10.16 15.38
CA LYS A 7 -0.99 -10.33 14.16
C LYS A 7 -0.24 -9.09 13.71
N PHE A 8 -0.78 -7.92 13.98
CA PHE A 8 -0.18 -6.67 13.56
C PHE A 8 0.31 -5.88 14.75
N SER A 9 1.54 -5.37 14.64
CA SER A 9 2.12 -4.56 15.70
C SER A 9 1.52 -3.17 15.71
N LEU A 10 1.83 -2.43 16.74
CA LEU A 10 1.41 -1.05 16.83
C LEU A 10 1.99 -0.24 15.68
N LYS A 11 3.22 -0.52 15.30
CA LYS A 11 3.84 0.16 14.17
C LYS A 11 3.12 -0.15 12.88
N ASP A 12 2.75 -1.42 12.69
CA ASP A 12 1.99 -1.80 11.50
C ASP A 12 0.71 -1.00 11.40
N LYS A 13 0.03 -0.82 12.53
CA LYS A 13 -1.22 -0.08 12.53
C LYS A 13 -1.02 1.39 12.23
N ARG A 14 0.08 1.97 12.69
CA ARG A 14 0.37 3.36 12.42
C ARG A 14 0.66 3.60 10.95
N TYR A 15 1.46 2.74 10.36
CA TYR A 15 1.78 2.89 8.94
C TYR A 15 0.56 2.64 8.09
N MET A 16 -0.27 1.68 8.49
CA MET A 16 -1.48 1.44 7.75
C MET A 16 -2.47 2.60 7.86
N LYS A 17 -2.51 3.25 9.03
CA LYS A 17 -3.36 4.41 9.17
C LYS A 17 -2.93 5.51 8.21
N LEU A 18 -1.63 5.69 8.04
CA LEU A 18 -1.14 6.64 7.08
C LEU A 18 -1.57 6.27 5.67
N ALA A 19 -1.49 4.99 5.32
CA ALA A 19 -1.92 4.54 4.01
C ALA A 19 -3.41 4.79 3.81
N ILE A 20 -4.22 4.58 4.84
CA ILE A 20 -5.65 4.85 4.78
C ILE A 20 -5.91 6.34 4.58
N ASP A 21 -5.16 7.19 5.27
CA ASP A 21 -5.31 8.64 5.11
C ASP A 21 -4.97 9.07 3.68
N LEU A 22 -3.93 8.46 3.11
CA LEU A 22 -3.57 8.75 1.74
C LEU A 22 -4.68 8.34 0.78
N ALA A 23 -5.28 7.19 1.03
CA ALA A 23 -6.38 6.73 0.18
C ALA A 23 -7.57 7.69 0.28
N ARG A 24 -7.88 8.14 1.49
CA ARG A 24 -9.01 9.02 1.68
C ARG A 24 -8.84 10.35 0.99
N SER A 25 -7.61 10.84 0.92
CA SER A 25 -7.36 12.14 0.31
C SER A 25 -7.60 12.15 -1.18
N ARG A 26 -7.63 10.97 -1.82
CA ARG A 26 -7.90 10.87 -3.25
C ARG A 26 -9.31 10.39 -3.56
N LYS A 27 -10.11 10.16 -2.52
CA LYS A 27 -11.44 9.63 -2.73
C LYS A 27 -12.26 10.57 -3.63
N GLY A 28 -12.89 9.99 -4.64
CA GLY A 28 -13.65 10.77 -5.59
C GLY A 28 -12.84 11.29 -6.76
N LEU A 29 -11.53 11.07 -6.76
CA LEU A 29 -10.66 11.60 -7.80
C LEU A 29 -9.99 10.51 -8.62
N THR A 30 -10.37 9.26 -8.41
CA THR A 30 -9.69 8.14 -9.02
C THR A 30 -10.49 7.43 -10.11
N GLY A 31 -11.50 8.10 -10.64
CA GLY A 31 -12.34 7.51 -11.69
C GLY A 31 -13.05 6.29 -11.14
N GLU A 32 -13.09 5.23 -11.91
CA GLU A 32 -13.75 4.00 -11.50
C GLU A 32 -12.88 3.08 -10.68
N ASN A 33 -11.61 3.40 -10.55
CA ASN A 33 -10.71 2.58 -9.75
C ASN A 33 -10.80 2.97 -8.28
N PRO A 34 -10.55 2.02 -7.37
CA PRO A 34 -10.59 2.36 -5.96
C PRO A 34 -9.48 3.33 -5.61
N SER A 35 -9.73 4.14 -4.59
CA SER A 35 -8.70 5.02 -4.07
C SER A 35 -7.89 4.23 -3.05
N VAL A 36 -6.60 4.08 -3.32
CA VAL A 36 -5.70 3.24 -2.53
C VAL A 36 -4.54 4.07 -2.05
N GLY A 37 -4.06 3.77 -0.86
CA GLY A 37 -2.86 4.39 -0.30
C GLY A 37 -1.79 3.35 -0.05
N CYS A 38 -0.55 3.76 -0.15
CA CYS A 38 0.58 2.85 -0.01
C CYS A 38 1.74 3.54 0.69
N VAL A 39 2.35 2.84 1.66
CA VAL A 39 3.49 3.35 2.41
C VAL A 39 4.57 2.28 2.40
N ILE A 40 5.81 2.66 2.05
CA ILE A 40 6.93 1.73 2.04
C ILE A 40 7.89 2.10 3.16
N VAL A 41 8.23 1.13 3.99
CA VAL A 41 8.99 1.35 5.22
C VAL A 41 10.17 0.38 5.30
N LYS A 42 11.29 0.85 5.82
CA LYS A 42 12.44 -0.01 6.09
C LYS A 42 13.16 0.54 7.30
N ASN A 43 13.46 -0.34 8.26
CA ASN A 43 14.15 0.04 9.49
C ASN A 43 13.47 1.21 10.20
N ASP A 44 12.14 1.13 10.28
CA ASP A 44 11.32 2.16 10.93
C ASP A 44 11.36 3.53 10.27
N LYS A 45 11.76 3.57 9.01
CA LYS A 45 11.76 4.81 8.27
C LYS A 45 10.89 4.68 7.05
N ILE A 46 10.09 5.69 6.80
CA ILE A 46 9.26 5.72 5.60
C ILE A 46 10.15 6.09 4.43
N LEU A 47 10.25 5.20 3.47
CA LEU A 47 11.06 5.43 2.27
C LEU A 47 10.27 6.11 1.17
N SER A 48 8.98 5.83 1.10
CA SER A 48 8.16 6.37 0.03
C SER A 48 6.70 6.21 0.36
N ILE A 49 5.86 7.02 -0.28
CA ILE A 49 4.42 6.88 -0.18
C ILE A 49 3.83 7.02 -1.57
N GLY A 50 2.63 6.50 -1.74
CA GLY A 50 1.94 6.60 -3.01
C GLY A 50 0.44 6.57 -2.81
N GLN A 51 -0.28 7.10 -3.79
CA GLN A 51 -1.73 7.13 -3.82
C GLN A 51 -2.15 6.79 -5.22
N THR A 52 -3.39 6.28 -5.38
CA THR A 52 -3.94 6.10 -6.70
C THR A 52 -3.92 7.44 -7.42
N GLY A 53 -3.47 7.43 -8.65
CA GLY A 53 -3.39 8.67 -9.41
C GLY A 53 -4.78 9.18 -9.80
N TYR A 54 -4.84 10.43 -10.24
CA TYR A 54 -6.08 11.00 -10.72
C TYR A 54 -6.57 10.17 -11.89
N ASN A 55 -7.85 9.96 -11.95
CA ASN A 55 -8.49 9.10 -12.95
C ASN A 55 -8.10 7.63 -12.80
N GLY A 56 -7.50 7.25 -11.67
CA GLY A 56 -7.32 5.85 -11.33
C GLY A 56 -5.99 5.24 -11.68
N ARG A 57 -5.10 5.98 -12.30
CA ARG A 57 -3.79 5.45 -12.69
C ARG A 57 -2.71 6.49 -12.52
N PRO A 58 -1.47 6.05 -12.22
CA PRO A 58 -1.09 4.68 -11.87
C PRO A 58 -1.67 4.26 -10.52
N HIS A 59 -1.58 2.98 -10.21
CA HIS A 59 -2.00 2.48 -8.91
C HIS A 59 -1.06 2.97 -7.82
N ALA A 60 -1.55 2.95 -6.58
CA ALA A 60 -0.79 3.49 -5.46
C ALA A 60 0.56 2.80 -5.29
N GLU A 61 0.62 1.49 -5.44
CA GLU A 61 1.86 0.73 -5.27
C GLU A 61 2.90 1.16 -6.29
N THR A 62 2.49 1.30 -7.55
CA THR A 62 3.37 1.75 -8.60
C THR A 62 3.86 3.16 -8.31
N ASN A 63 2.96 4.03 -7.86
CA ASN A 63 3.36 5.39 -7.52
C ASN A 63 4.36 5.41 -6.37
N ALA A 64 4.14 4.61 -5.34
CA ALA A 64 5.05 4.57 -4.21
C ALA A 64 6.44 4.10 -4.64
N ILE A 65 6.49 3.07 -5.47
CA ILE A 65 7.77 2.54 -5.94
C ILE A 65 8.49 3.57 -6.80
N ASN A 66 7.77 4.19 -7.72
CA ASN A 66 8.38 5.16 -8.61
C ASN A 66 8.77 6.47 -7.93
N ASN A 67 8.14 6.78 -6.81
CA ASN A 67 8.49 7.99 -6.06
C ASN A 67 9.72 7.83 -5.19
N SER A 68 10.21 6.61 -5.04
CA SER A 68 11.35 6.37 -4.16
C SER A 68 12.66 6.64 -4.89
N PHE A 69 13.58 7.28 -4.19
CA PHE A 69 14.93 7.46 -4.69
C PHE A 69 15.89 6.49 -4.03
N GLN A 70 15.35 5.60 -3.19
CA GLN A 70 16.17 4.68 -2.44
C GLN A 70 15.95 3.26 -2.87
N ASN A 71 16.91 2.40 -2.55
CA ASN A 71 16.79 0.98 -2.80
C ASN A 71 15.71 0.42 -1.87
N LEU A 72 14.71 -0.21 -2.43
CA LEU A 72 13.59 -0.74 -1.66
C LEU A 72 13.78 -2.18 -1.22
N SER A 73 14.93 -2.78 -1.54
CA SER A 73 15.17 -4.17 -1.19
C SER A 73 15.06 -4.38 0.32
N GLY A 74 14.30 -5.38 0.73
CA GLY A 74 14.12 -5.69 2.15
C GLY A 74 13.11 -4.82 2.86
N SER A 75 12.42 -3.95 2.14
CA SER A 75 11.44 -3.07 2.75
C SER A 75 10.09 -3.76 2.92
N LYS A 76 9.20 -3.09 3.61
CA LYS A 76 7.85 -3.57 3.87
C LYS A 76 6.88 -2.57 3.27
N MET A 77 5.85 -3.07 2.63
CA MET A 77 4.84 -2.22 1.99
C MET A 77 3.50 -2.36 2.70
N TYR A 78 2.91 -1.23 3.02
CA TYR A 78 1.55 -1.19 3.59
C TYR A 78 0.64 -0.61 2.52
N VAL A 79 -0.40 -1.34 2.18
CA VAL A 79 -1.31 -0.91 1.14
C VAL A 79 -2.74 -1.21 1.56
N THR A 80 -3.66 -0.30 1.27
CA THR A 80 -5.02 -0.42 1.80
C THR A 80 -5.86 -1.49 1.13
N LEU A 81 -5.45 -1.94 -0.06
CA LEU A 81 -6.12 -3.04 -0.72
C LEU A 81 -5.07 -4.01 -1.23
N GLU A 82 -5.48 -5.26 -1.40
CA GLU A 82 -4.60 -6.27 -1.94
C GLU A 82 -4.07 -5.83 -3.30
N PRO A 83 -2.77 -5.94 -3.56
CA PRO A 83 -2.21 -5.53 -4.84
C PRO A 83 -2.84 -6.27 -6.00
N CYS A 84 -2.99 -5.54 -7.10
CA CYS A 84 -3.52 -6.08 -8.33
C CYS A 84 -2.60 -7.18 -8.87
N ASN A 85 -3.17 -8.32 -9.24
CA ASN A 85 -2.37 -9.39 -9.81
C ASN A 85 -2.96 -9.96 -11.09
N HIS A 86 -3.72 -9.17 -11.82
CA HIS A 86 -4.22 -9.60 -13.12
C HIS A 86 -3.77 -8.62 -14.18
N TYR A 87 -3.66 -9.11 -15.40
CA TYR A 87 -3.22 -8.26 -16.49
C TYR A 87 -4.40 -7.54 -17.12
N GLY A 88 -4.16 -6.29 -17.45
CA GLY A 88 -5.09 -5.46 -18.16
C GLY A 88 -4.26 -4.66 -19.12
N LYS A 89 -4.42 -3.35 -19.10
CA LYS A 89 -3.64 -2.49 -19.96
C LYS A 89 -2.20 -2.36 -19.49
N THR A 90 -1.98 -2.61 -18.21
CA THR A 90 -0.65 -2.53 -17.63
C THR A 90 -0.37 -3.82 -16.88
N PRO A 91 0.91 -4.15 -16.65
CA PRO A 91 1.24 -5.33 -15.87
C PRO A 91 0.68 -5.22 -14.45
N PRO A 92 0.46 -6.35 -13.78
CA PRO A 92 -0.02 -6.32 -12.41
C PRO A 92 0.97 -5.65 -11.47
N CYS A 93 0.45 -5.03 -10.44
CA CYS A 93 1.31 -4.37 -9.46
C CYS A 93 2.24 -5.36 -8.76
N THR A 94 1.82 -6.63 -8.64
CA THR A 94 2.66 -7.64 -8.01
C THR A 94 4.02 -7.79 -8.70
N ASP A 95 4.06 -7.62 -10.02
CA ASP A 95 5.32 -7.76 -10.74
C ASP A 95 6.33 -6.69 -10.35
N ILE A 96 5.90 -5.44 -10.29
CA ILE A 96 6.80 -4.36 -9.94
C ILE A 96 7.20 -4.44 -8.47
N ILE A 97 6.32 -4.90 -7.62
CA ILE A 97 6.61 -5.07 -6.20
C ILE A 97 7.72 -6.11 -6.02
N ILE A 98 7.59 -7.24 -6.70
CA ILE A 98 8.59 -8.29 -6.61
C ILE A 98 9.94 -7.81 -7.14
N LYS A 99 9.94 -7.12 -8.27
CA LYS A 99 11.17 -6.62 -8.84
C LYS A 99 11.88 -5.61 -7.96
N SER A 100 11.12 -4.91 -7.15
CA SER A 100 11.68 -3.91 -6.26
C SER A 100 12.36 -4.51 -5.03
N GLY A 101 12.17 -5.79 -4.79
CA GLY A 101 12.77 -6.44 -3.64
C GLY A 101 12.05 -6.23 -2.32
N ILE A 102 10.81 -5.74 -2.39
CA ILE A 102 10.00 -5.58 -1.19
C ILE A 102 9.76 -6.94 -0.57
N SER A 103 10.08 -7.08 0.71
CA SER A 103 10.08 -8.38 1.35
C SER A 103 8.76 -8.79 1.98
N GLU A 104 7.91 -7.84 2.25
CA GLU A 104 6.65 -8.14 2.93
C GLU A 104 5.59 -7.11 2.54
N ILE A 105 4.36 -7.57 2.37
CA ILE A 105 3.25 -6.70 2.06
C ILE A 105 2.16 -6.90 3.09
N ILE A 106 1.68 -5.82 3.66
CA ILE A 106 0.55 -5.85 4.58
C ILE A 106 -0.58 -5.09 3.90
N TYR A 107 -1.70 -5.76 3.70
CA TYR A 107 -2.80 -5.16 2.94
C TYR A 107 -4.16 -5.53 3.54
N GLY A 108 -5.20 -4.90 2.99
CA GLY A 108 -6.55 -5.19 3.41
C GLY A 108 -6.88 -4.66 4.79
N MET A 109 -6.15 -3.65 5.18
CA MET A 109 -6.24 -3.18 6.54
C MET A 109 -7.30 -2.15 6.79
N ASP A 110 -8.08 -1.84 5.81
CA ASP A 110 -9.26 -1.05 6.06
C ASP A 110 -10.13 -1.81 7.04
N ASP A 111 -9.88 -3.09 7.19
CA ASP A 111 -10.56 -3.88 8.18
C ASP A 111 -10.29 -3.38 9.59
N ILE A 112 -9.23 -2.66 9.77
CA ILE A 112 -8.94 -2.10 11.05
C ILE A 112 -10.09 -1.21 11.51
N ASP A 113 -10.67 -0.48 10.59
CA ASP A 113 -11.79 0.36 10.89
C ASP A 113 -13.12 -0.30 10.65
N LYS A 114 -13.11 -1.45 10.03
CA LYS A 114 -14.30 -2.04 9.61
C LYS A 114 -15.16 -2.56 10.70
N LYS A 115 -14.58 -2.86 11.79
CA LYS A 115 -15.32 -3.35 12.88
C LYS A 115 -16.34 -2.35 13.35
N VAL A 116 -16.24 -1.17 12.90
CA VAL A 116 -17.21 -0.19 13.28
C VAL A 116 -18.49 -0.34 12.52
N LYS A 117 -18.49 -1.15 11.56
CA LYS A 117 -19.70 -1.33 10.80
C LYS A 117 -20.76 -1.93 11.61
#